data_96489f72b2bd753c137252671620377c
#
_entry.id   96489f72b2bd753c137252671620377c
#
_cell.length_a   1.000
_cell.length_b   1.000
_cell.length_c   1.000
_cell.angle_alpha   90.00
_cell.angle_beta   90.00
_cell.angle_gamma   90.00
#
_symmetry.space_group_name_H-M   'P 1'
#
loop_
_entity.id
_entity.type
_entity.pdbx_description
1 polymer ?
#
loop_
_entity_poly.entity_id
_entity_poly.type
_entity_poly.pdbx_seq_one_letter_code
_entity_poly.pdbx_strand_id
1 'polypeptide(L)'
;ALGQPTYLELGGGDGEVESTTLVFDRCLNWTGVLVEASPASFEKLLQARPNAVKINAAVCEEYSFVPFTASGFYGGRIQRGTTTAERATGRHTHRAGSIQVPCVPLDEALARLAVRRLDFFSLDCEGCELSVINTLARALGRTLSL
;
A
#
# COMPACT_ATOMS: atom_id res chain seq x y z
N ALA A 1 -3.32 15.38 -25.72
CA ALA A 1 -2.56 14.13 -25.62
C ALA A 1 -3.05 13.42 -24.37
N LEU A 2 -3.52 12.19 -24.49
CA LEU A 2 -3.76 11.33 -23.33
C LEU A 2 -2.39 11.11 -22.70
N GLY A 3 -2.23 11.48 -21.42
CA GLY A 3 -1.00 11.21 -20.67
C GLY A 3 -0.67 9.72 -20.67
N GLN A 4 0.56 9.35 -20.27
CA GLN A 4 0.93 7.94 -20.16
C GLN A 4 -0.02 7.21 -19.21
N PRO A 5 -0.40 5.96 -19.51
CA PRO A 5 -1.22 5.16 -18.63
C PRO A 5 -0.52 4.95 -17.27
N THR A 6 -1.32 4.88 -16.22
CA THR A 6 -0.83 4.80 -14.85
C THR A 6 -1.38 3.55 -14.16
N TYR A 7 -0.49 2.83 -13.48
CA TYR A 7 -0.88 1.71 -12.61
C TYR A 7 -0.64 2.00 -11.13
N LEU A 8 -1.39 1.31 -10.29
CA LEU A 8 -1.17 1.23 -8.85
C LEU A 8 -1.12 -0.25 -8.44
N GLU A 9 -0.15 -0.61 -7.63
CA GLU A 9 -0.07 -1.94 -7.01
C GLU A 9 0.13 -1.80 -5.52
N LEU A 10 -0.76 -2.37 -4.75
CA LEU A 10 -0.67 -2.49 -3.30
C LEU A 10 -0.24 -3.92 -2.95
N GLY A 11 0.79 -4.04 -2.10
CA GLY A 11 1.49 -5.29 -1.87
C GLY A 11 2.53 -5.55 -2.96
N GLY A 12 3.32 -4.53 -3.31
CA GLY A 12 4.31 -4.61 -4.40
C GLY A 12 5.45 -5.62 -4.15
N GLY A 13 5.56 -6.14 -2.94
CA GLY A 13 6.56 -7.14 -2.57
C GLY A 13 7.98 -6.69 -2.89
N ASP A 14 8.74 -7.56 -3.53
CA ASP A 14 10.09 -7.23 -4.03
C ASP A 14 10.08 -6.56 -5.42
N GLY A 15 8.90 -6.39 -6.02
CA GLY A 15 8.69 -5.73 -7.30
C GLY A 15 8.85 -6.63 -8.53
N GLU A 16 9.18 -7.90 -8.35
CA GLU A 16 9.39 -8.87 -9.43
C GLU A 16 8.53 -10.12 -9.23
N VAL A 17 8.72 -10.81 -8.11
CA VAL A 17 8.02 -12.07 -7.83
C VAL A 17 6.55 -11.76 -7.55
N GLU A 18 5.65 -12.39 -8.32
CA GLU A 18 4.19 -12.22 -8.23
C GLU A 18 3.68 -10.78 -8.48
N SER A 19 4.55 -9.84 -8.91
CA SER A 19 4.11 -8.49 -9.27
C SER A 19 3.23 -8.50 -10.52
N THR A 20 1.98 -8.10 -10.36
CA THR A 20 0.99 -8.03 -11.46
C THR A 20 1.25 -6.87 -12.40
N THR A 21 2.00 -5.86 -11.97
CA THR A 21 2.27 -4.64 -12.77
C THR A 21 3.65 -4.63 -13.44
N LEU A 22 4.46 -5.68 -13.27
CA LEU A 22 5.80 -5.74 -13.82
C LEU A 22 5.82 -5.57 -15.35
N VAL A 23 4.85 -6.18 -16.04
CA VAL A 23 4.72 -6.10 -17.50
C VAL A 23 4.41 -4.67 -17.98
N PHE A 24 3.61 -3.92 -17.22
CA PHE A 24 3.27 -2.53 -17.57
C PHE A 24 4.49 -1.62 -17.50
N ASP A 25 5.31 -1.79 -16.46
CA ASP A 25 6.54 -1.02 -16.28
C ASP A 25 7.60 -1.39 -17.30
N ARG A 26 7.94 -2.70 -17.42
CA ARG A 26 9.07 -3.15 -18.24
C ARG A 26 8.79 -3.22 -19.74
N CYS A 27 7.56 -3.54 -20.12
CA CYS A 27 7.23 -3.82 -21.52
C CYS A 27 6.36 -2.76 -22.19
N LEU A 28 5.53 -2.06 -21.41
CA LEU A 28 4.54 -1.13 -21.95
C LEU A 28 4.84 0.34 -21.63
N ASN A 29 5.92 0.61 -20.91
CA ASN A 29 6.36 1.96 -20.53
C ASN A 29 5.26 2.78 -19.83
N TRP A 30 4.47 2.11 -18.98
CA TRP A 30 3.51 2.80 -18.12
C TRP A 30 4.22 3.44 -16.94
N THR A 31 3.63 4.48 -16.39
CA THR A 31 4.05 5.02 -15.08
C THR A 31 3.26 4.34 -13.96
N GLY A 32 3.84 4.26 -12.76
CA GLY A 32 3.13 3.58 -11.69
C GLY A 32 3.55 3.95 -10.29
N VAL A 33 2.70 3.56 -9.36
CA VAL A 33 2.92 3.64 -7.92
C VAL A 33 2.87 2.24 -7.33
N LEU A 34 3.87 1.90 -6.54
CA LEU A 34 3.91 0.65 -5.77
C LEU A 34 3.93 0.98 -4.28
N VAL A 35 3.08 0.31 -3.51
CA VAL A 35 3.00 0.45 -2.07
C VAL A 35 3.37 -0.88 -1.43
N GLU A 36 4.36 -0.86 -0.55
CA GLU A 36 4.83 -2.05 0.15
C GLU A 36 5.07 -1.74 1.63
N ALA A 37 4.48 -2.53 2.51
CA ALA A 37 4.56 -2.32 3.95
C ALA A 37 5.83 -2.90 4.57
N SER A 38 6.34 -4.01 4.02
CA SER A 38 7.56 -4.65 4.51
C SER A 38 8.80 -3.83 4.15
N PRO A 39 9.58 -3.32 5.11
CA PRO A 39 10.82 -2.62 4.79
C PRO A 39 11.83 -3.49 4.03
N ALA A 40 11.90 -4.78 4.37
CA ALA A 40 12.84 -5.70 3.72
C ALA A 40 12.46 -5.99 2.26
N SER A 41 11.19 -6.12 1.94
CA SER A 41 10.70 -6.24 0.57
C SER A 41 10.85 -4.92 -0.18
N PHE A 42 10.56 -3.82 0.48
CA PHE A 42 10.67 -2.48 -0.10
C PHE A 42 12.10 -2.13 -0.54
N GLU A 43 13.12 -2.54 0.20
CA GLU A 43 14.51 -2.34 -0.22
C GLU A 43 14.83 -3.04 -1.55
N LYS A 44 14.30 -4.24 -1.77
CA LYS A 44 14.43 -4.93 -3.06
C LYS A 44 13.63 -4.23 -4.16
N LEU A 45 12.40 -3.83 -3.83
CA LEU A 45 11.53 -3.08 -4.72
C LEU A 45 12.17 -1.79 -5.25
N LEU A 46 12.94 -1.08 -4.41
CA LEU A 46 13.68 0.11 -4.82
C LEU A 46 14.62 -0.14 -6.00
N GLN A 47 15.25 -1.30 -6.04
CA GLN A 47 16.20 -1.68 -7.09
C GLN A 47 15.49 -2.32 -8.29
N ALA A 48 14.48 -3.14 -8.04
CA ALA A 48 13.76 -3.88 -9.08
C ALA A 48 12.94 -2.96 -10.00
N ARG A 49 12.38 -1.87 -9.46
CA ARG A 49 11.45 -0.97 -10.17
C ARG A 49 11.92 0.49 -10.15
N PRO A 50 13.07 0.82 -10.79
CA PRO A 50 13.70 2.15 -10.66
C PRO A 50 12.80 3.30 -11.13
N ASN A 51 11.94 3.07 -12.12
CA ASN A 51 11.13 4.11 -12.76
C ASN A 51 9.77 4.35 -12.04
N ALA A 52 9.30 3.42 -11.23
CA ALA A 52 8.05 3.57 -10.50
C ALA A 52 8.23 4.43 -9.26
N VAL A 53 7.18 5.15 -8.86
CA VAL A 53 7.09 5.76 -7.54
C VAL A 53 6.82 4.66 -6.50
N LYS A 54 7.51 4.72 -5.38
CA LYS A 54 7.41 3.70 -4.33
C LYS A 54 7.08 4.33 -2.99
N ILE A 55 6.18 3.70 -2.23
CA ILE A 55 5.76 4.11 -0.90
C ILE A 55 5.99 2.95 0.07
N ASN A 56 6.85 3.14 1.08
CA ASN A 56 7.01 2.16 2.16
C ASN A 56 6.02 2.45 3.28
N ALA A 57 4.84 1.91 3.16
CA ALA A 57 3.78 2.05 4.16
C ALA A 57 2.72 0.96 3.98
N ALA A 58 1.96 0.70 5.03
CA ALA A 58 0.66 0.07 4.96
C ALA A 58 -0.42 1.09 4.57
N VAL A 59 -1.62 0.63 4.24
CA VAL A 59 -2.77 1.51 3.95
C VAL A 59 -3.79 1.45 5.08
N CYS A 60 -4.14 2.62 5.60
CA CYS A 60 -5.13 2.84 6.65
C CYS A 60 -6.08 3.97 6.26
N GLU A 61 -7.11 4.19 7.07
CA GLU A 61 -8.03 5.32 6.87
C GLU A 61 -7.46 6.65 7.39
N GLU A 62 -6.51 6.58 8.34
CA GLU A 62 -5.84 7.73 8.96
C GLU A 62 -4.35 7.44 9.13
N TYR A 63 -3.54 8.50 9.16
CA TYR A 63 -2.10 8.37 9.43
C TYR A 63 -1.85 7.76 10.80
N SER A 64 -1.10 6.68 10.82
CA SER A 64 -0.76 5.95 12.05
C SER A 64 0.50 5.11 11.87
N PHE A 65 0.85 4.37 12.92
CA PHE A 65 1.77 3.25 12.84
C PHE A 65 1.01 1.97 13.20
N VAL A 66 1.26 0.91 12.47
CA VAL A 66 0.60 -0.38 12.67
C VAL A 66 1.62 -1.49 12.88
N PRO A 67 1.30 -2.47 13.76
CA PRO A 67 2.14 -3.64 13.91
C PRO A 67 2.05 -4.50 12.65
N PHE A 68 3.19 -4.82 12.09
CA PHE A 68 3.36 -5.62 10.90
C PHE A 68 4.24 -6.83 11.22
N THR A 69 3.80 -8.01 10.83
CA THR A 69 4.58 -9.24 10.99
C THR A 69 4.94 -9.76 9.61
N ALA A 70 6.24 -9.77 9.31
CA ALA A 70 6.72 -10.43 8.11
C ALA A 70 6.49 -11.94 8.24
N SER A 71 5.76 -12.53 7.32
CA SER A 71 5.52 -13.97 7.25
C SER A 71 6.19 -14.55 6.02
N GLY A 72 7.41 -15.08 6.19
CA GLY A 72 8.11 -15.79 5.12
C GLY A 72 8.51 -14.90 3.94
N PHE A 73 8.62 -15.52 2.76
CA PHE A 73 9.14 -14.91 1.54
C PHE A 73 8.11 -14.00 0.83
N TYR A 74 6.83 -14.23 1.04
CA TYR A 74 5.72 -13.71 0.22
C TYR A 74 4.75 -12.78 0.96
N GLY A 75 5.08 -12.21 2.07
CA GLY A 75 4.14 -11.30 2.64
C GLY A 75 4.35 -10.98 4.10
N GLY A 76 3.64 -9.99 4.52
CA GLY A 76 3.50 -9.61 5.89
C GLY A 76 2.06 -9.22 6.16
N ARG A 77 1.61 -9.45 7.36
CA ARG A 77 0.24 -9.18 7.75
C ARG A 77 0.17 -8.00 8.69
N ILE A 78 -0.71 -7.07 8.37
CA ILE A 78 -1.14 -6.06 9.35
C ILE A 78 -1.94 -6.78 10.43
N GLN A 79 -1.47 -6.70 11.67
CA GLN A 79 -2.23 -7.25 12.77
C GLN A 79 -3.43 -6.33 13.06
N ARG A 80 -4.61 -6.69 12.55
CA ARG A 80 -5.85 -6.07 12.97
C ARG A 80 -6.24 -6.59 14.35
N GLY A 81 -6.48 -5.67 15.27
CA GLY A 81 -7.32 -5.97 16.39
C GLY A 81 -6.60 -5.98 17.71
N THR A 82 -6.71 -4.87 18.30
CA THR A 82 -7.02 -4.86 19.73
C THR A 82 -8.43 -5.39 19.90
N THR A 83 -8.58 -6.49 20.58
CA THR A 83 -9.88 -6.86 21.16
C THR A 83 -10.35 -5.70 22.05
N THR A 84 -11.65 -5.59 22.30
CA THR A 84 -12.22 -4.58 23.22
C THR A 84 -11.50 -4.54 24.56
N ALA A 85 -10.94 -5.66 25.02
CA ALA A 85 -10.14 -5.79 26.24
C ALA A 85 -8.76 -5.13 26.14
N GLU A 86 -8.10 -5.18 25.01
CA GLU A 86 -6.79 -4.54 24.77
C GLU A 86 -6.90 -3.02 24.65
N ARG A 87 -8.00 -2.52 24.05
CA ARG A 87 -8.33 -1.09 24.05
C ARG A 87 -8.56 -0.53 25.45
N ALA A 88 -9.19 -1.29 26.33
CA ALA A 88 -9.49 -0.87 27.71
C ALA A 88 -8.27 -0.84 28.61
N THR A 89 -7.22 -1.63 28.32
CA THR A 89 -6.04 -1.76 29.18
C THR A 89 -4.81 -1.01 28.69
N GLY A 90 -4.83 -0.45 27.47
CA GLY A 90 -3.68 0.23 26.87
C GLY A 90 -2.46 -0.67 26.66
N ARG A 91 -2.60 -1.98 26.86
CA ARG A 91 -1.55 -2.96 26.65
C ARG A 91 -1.55 -3.40 25.19
N HIS A 92 -0.70 -2.78 24.40
CA HIS A 92 -0.33 -3.33 23.10
C HIS A 92 0.58 -4.55 23.34
N THR A 93 0.01 -5.75 23.26
CA THR A 93 0.83 -6.97 23.24
C THR A 93 1.51 -7.05 21.87
N HIS A 94 2.75 -6.55 21.80
CA HIS A 94 3.60 -6.83 20.64
C HIS A 94 3.83 -8.34 20.60
N ARG A 95 3.26 -9.02 19.61
CA ARG A 95 3.69 -10.38 19.32
C ARG A 95 5.17 -10.35 18.97
N ALA A 96 5.93 -11.27 19.53
CA ALA A 96 7.36 -11.41 19.21
C ALA A 96 7.55 -11.50 17.70
N GLY A 97 8.39 -10.60 17.13
CA GLY A 97 8.65 -10.53 15.69
C GLY A 97 7.82 -9.51 14.91
N SER A 98 6.95 -8.71 15.54
CA SER A 98 6.30 -7.60 14.85
C SER A 98 7.15 -6.33 14.88
N ILE A 99 7.13 -5.59 13.78
CA ILE A 99 7.71 -4.25 13.64
C ILE A 99 6.59 -3.21 13.50
N GLN A 100 6.89 -1.95 13.80
CA GLN A 100 5.95 -0.86 13.51
C GLN A 100 6.26 -0.31 12.12
N VAL A 101 5.23 -0.27 11.27
CA VAL A 101 5.35 0.33 9.93
C VAL A 101 4.42 1.54 9.82
N PRO A 102 4.81 2.57 9.04
CA PRO A 102 3.91 3.68 8.72
C PRO A 102 2.64 3.16 8.08
N CYS A 103 1.52 3.81 8.37
CA CYS A 103 0.25 3.52 7.73
C CYS A 103 -0.38 4.83 7.25
N VAL A 104 -0.77 4.87 5.98
CA VAL A 104 -1.17 6.11 5.32
C VAL A 104 -2.52 5.95 4.61
N PRO A 105 -3.35 7.02 4.54
CA PRO A 105 -4.52 7.04 3.67
C PRO A 105 -4.10 7.05 2.20
N LEU A 106 -4.64 6.11 1.43
CA LEU A 106 -4.25 5.97 0.02
C LEU A 106 -4.65 7.19 -0.81
N ASP A 107 -5.84 7.74 -0.58
CA ASP A 107 -6.34 8.92 -1.28
C ASP A 107 -5.43 10.14 -1.09
N GLU A 108 -4.91 10.35 0.12
CA GLU A 108 -3.99 11.43 0.39
C GLU A 108 -2.60 11.19 -0.19
N ALA A 109 -2.11 9.94 -0.15
CA ALA A 109 -0.84 9.58 -0.77
C ALA A 109 -0.87 9.81 -2.29
N LEU A 110 -1.92 9.36 -2.97
CA LEU A 110 -2.10 9.59 -4.41
C LEU A 110 -2.28 11.08 -4.75
N ALA A 111 -3.00 11.84 -3.93
CA ALA A 111 -3.16 13.28 -4.12
C ALA A 111 -1.82 14.03 -4.02
N ARG A 112 -0.96 13.68 -3.05
CA ARG A 112 0.38 14.26 -2.89
C ARG A 112 1.30 13.96 -4.08
N LEU A 113 1.13 12.80 -4.69
CA LEU A 113 1.85 12.39 -5.91
C LEU A 113 1.23 12.97 -7.18
N ALA A 114 0.17 13.76 -7.06
CA ALA A 114 -0.61 14.30 -8.18
C ALA A 114 -1.14 13.22 -9.15
N VAL A 115 -1.38 12.00 -8.66
CA VAL A 115 -2.01 10.94 -9.43
C VAL A 115 -3.49 11.26 -9.59
N ARG A 116 -3.92 11.52 -10.81
CA ARG A 116 -5.31 11.91 -11.13
C ARG A 116 -6.06 10.86 -11.94
N ARG A 117 -5.36 9.84 -12.39
CA ARG A 117 -5.92 8.77 -13.21
C ARG A 117 -5.21 7.47 -12.87
N LEU A 118 -5.98 6.42 -12.75
CA LEU A 118 -5.49 5.04 -12.68
C LEU A 118 -6.14 4.25 -13.80
N ASP A 119 -5.32 3.59 -14.62
CA ASP A 119 -5.76 2.74 -15.72
C ASP A 119 -5.75 1.26 -15.32
N PHE A 120 -4.92 0.92 -14.34
CA PHE A 120 -4.87 -0.41 -13.74
C PHE A 120 -4.61 -0.31 -12.24
N PHE A 121 -5.29 -1.15 -11.47
CA PHE A 121 -5.14 -1.23 -10.03
C PHE A 121 -5.09 -2.68 -9.58
N SER A 122 -3.99 -3.06 -8.93
CA SER A 122 -3.82 -4.33 -8.24
C SER A 122 -3.90 -4.13 -6.74
N LEU A 123 -4.75 -4.88 -6.08
CA LEU A 123 -4.99 -4.81 -4.63
C LEU A 123 -4.75 -6.17 -4.01
N ASP A 124 -3.58 -6.33 -3.41
CA ASP A 124 -3.18 -7.54 -2.68
C ASP A 124 -2.37 -7.14 -1.43
N CYS A 125 -3.05 -6.82 -0.36
CA CYS A 125 -2.41 -6.24 0.82
C CYS A 125 -2.73 -6.95 2.15
N GLU A 126 -3.28 -8.14 2.08
CA GLU A 126 -3.54 -9.04 3.22
C GLU A 126 -4.14 -8.35 4.47
N GLY A 127 -5.31 -7.73 4.28
CA GLY A 127 -6.13 -7.14 5.35
C GLY A 127 -6.27 -5.63 5.31
N CYS A 128 -5.75 -4.93 4.30
CA CYS A 128 -6.00 -3.49 4.12
C CYS A 128 -7.12 -3.17 3.11
N GLU A 129 -7.73 -4.16 2.47
CA GLU A 129 -8.64 -4.01 1.33
C GLU A 129 -9.81 -3.06 1.65
N LEU A 130 -10.42 -3.24 2.81
CA LEU A 130 -11.53 -2.38 3.24
C LEU A 130 -11.08 -0.92 3.45
N SER A 131 -9.91 -0.72 4.06
CA SER A 131 -9.36 0.62 4.27
C SER A 131 -9.03 1.29 2.93
N VAL A 132 -8.52 0.53 1.96
CA VAL A 132 -8.27 1.01 0.59
C VAL A 132 -9.58 1.46 -0.06
N ILE A 133 -10.61 0.63 -0.03
CA ILE A 133 -11.91 0.96 -0.63
C ILE A 133 -12.50 2.22 0.03
N ASN A 134 -12.45 2.32 1.36
CA ASN A 134 -12.96 3.48 2.08
C ASN A 134 -12.21 4.77 1.73
N THR A 135 -10.88 4.72 1.61
CA THR A 135 -10.08 5.90 1.25
C THR A 135 -10.33 6.33 -0.20
N LEU A 136 -10.43 5.38 -1.13
CA LEU A 136 -10.75 5.69 -2.52
C LEU A 136 -12.18 6.22 -2.68
N ALA A 137 -13.16 5.69 -1.95
CA ALA A 137 -14.52 6.21 -1.93
C ALA A 137 -14.56 7.67 -1.45
N ARG A 138 -13.76 8.03 -0.43
CA ARG A 138 -13.61 9.43 0.01
C ARG A 138 -13.05 10.33 -1.11
N ALA A 139 -12.07 9.85 -1.86
CA ALA A 139 -11.50 10.58 -2.99
C ALA A 139 -12.55 10.83 -4.08
N LEU A 140 -13.32 9.82 -4.44
CA LEU A 140 -14.41 9.92 -5.42
C LEU A 140 -15.51 10.87 -4.94
N GLY A 141 -15.92 10.79 -3.68
CA GLY A 141 -16.92 11.69 -3.07
C GLY A 141 -16.49 13.16 -3.09
N ARG A 142 -15.19 13.44 -2.91
CA ARG A 142 -14.63 14.78 -3.05
C ARG A 142 -14.63 15.31 -4.49
N THR A 143 -14.52 14.41 -5.46
CA THR A 143 -14.54 14.76 -6.88
C THR A 143 -15.97 14.95 -7.39
N LEU A 144 -16.95 14.29 -6.77
CA LEU A 144 -18.37 14.34 -7.13
C LEU A 144 -19.18 15.35 -6.32
N SER A 145 -18.57 16.11 -5.41
CA SER A 145 -19.26 17.25 -4.77
C SER A 145 -19.37 18.38 -5.80
N LEU A 146 -20.48 18.32 -6.52
CA LEU A 146 -20.97 19.38 -7.40
C LEU A 146 -21.41 20.59 -6.56
#